data_95299d4ec96950471762828c736b7211
#
_entry.id   95299d4ec96950471762828c736b7211
#
_cell.length_a   1.000
_cell.length_b   1.000
_cell.length_c   1.000
_cell.angle_alpha   90.00
_cell.angle_beta   90.00
_cell.angle_gamma   90.00
#
_symmetry.space_group_name_H-M   'P 1'
#
loop_
_entity.id
_entity.type
_entity.pdbx_description
1 polymer ?
#
loop_
_entity_poly.entity_id
_entity_poly.type
_entity_poly.pdbx_seq_one_letter_code
_entity_poly.pdbx_strand_id
1 'polypeptide(L)'
;MSRPVGLAVQGLRVSYDGFVAVADTSFQVEPGGSFGLVGESGSGKSTVLRAICGLAPLAAGSVQLLGEAAQAGAGPALPRPGSKPFRRLVQMVFQDPYGSLHPRQTVDRILAEPLAIHQMDDAEARIERALDEVGLGTGYRFRYPHQLSGGQRQRIAIARALILEPQILLLDEPTSALDASVQAEVLNLLEDLRRRRGLTFVMVSHDLAVVIHLCERLMVMQRGQTVELVSSADLAASRVSHPYTRNLMEASTGFRRTGESP
;
A
#
# COMPACT_ATOMS: atom_id res chain seq x y z
N MET A 1 21.30 -2.85 -8.56
CA MET A 1 20.13 -2.60 -7.70
C MET A 1 19.95 -1.10 -7.57
N SER A 2 18.78 -0.54 -7.91
CA SER A 2 18.49 0.88 -7.65
C SER A 2 18.45 1.11 -6.14
N ARG A 3 18.99 2.27 -5.68
CA ARG A 3 18.96 2.61 -4.25
C ARG A 3 17.51 2.81 -3.80
N PRO A 4 17.13 2.34 -2.61
CA PRO A 4 15.76 2.48 -2.12
C PRO A 4 15.37 3.96 -1.98
N VAL A 5 14.10 4.25 -2.20
CA VAL A 5 13.51 5.60 -2.14
C VAL A 5 12.45 5.62 -1.05
N GLY A 6 12.51 6.65 -0.21
CA GLY A 6 11.50 6.94 0.80
C GLY A 6 10.44 7.93 0.30
N LEU A 7 9.53 8.31 1.19
CA LEU A 7 8.40 9.19 0.92
C LEU A 7 8.24 10.24 2.02
N ALA A 8 8.08 11.50 1.63
CA ALA A 8 7.64 12.57 2.53
C ALA A 8 6.30 13.13 2.04
N VAL A 9 5.37 13.25 2.96
CA VAL A 9 4.06 13.89 2.78
C VAL A 9 3.99 15.06 3.77
N GLN A 10 3.74 16.27 3.28
CA GLN A 10 3.74 17.49 4.10
C GLN A 10 2.48 18.31 3.85
N GLY A 11 1.72 18.59 4.91
CA GLY A 11 0.54 19.45 4.88
C GLY A 11 -0.53 18.98 3.89
N LEU A 12 -0.64 17.66 3.66
CA LEU A 12 -1.53 17.09 2.65
C LEU A 12 -2.99 17.42 2.98
N ARG A 13 -3.64 18.13 2.05
CA ARG A 13 -5.07 18.43 2.10
C ARG A 13 -5.76 17.94 0.82
N VAL A 14 -6.86 17.23 0.98
CA VAL A 14 -7.69 16.73 -0.13
C VAL A 14 -9.12 17.20 0.06
N SER A 15 -9.69 17.80 -0.97
CA SER A 15 -11.07 18.29 -0.96
C SER A 15 -11.78 17.89 -2.25
N TYR A 16 -13.04 17.47 -2.14
CA TYR A 16 -13.94 17.14 -3.24
C TYR A 16 -15.18 18.01 -3.13
N ASP A 17 -15.42 18.87 -4.11
CA ASP A 17 -16.63 19.74 -4.19
C ASP A 17 -17.01 20.42 -2.88
N GLY A 18 -16.01 20.95 -2.16
CA GLY A 18 -16.17 21.62 -0.88
C GLY A 18 -16.13 20.71 0.35
N PHE A 19 -16.21 19.38 0.19
CA PHE A 19 -16.02 18.43 1.28
C PHE A 19 -14.52 18.16 1.50
N VAL A 20 -14.03 18.42 2.72
CA VAL A 20 -12.64 18.16 3.11
C VAL A 20 -12.50 16.71 3.58
N ALA A 21 -11.95 15.87 2.71
CA ALA A 21 -11.73 14.45 3.00
C ALA A 21 -10.45 14.21 3.83
N VAL A 22 -9.41 15.04 3.64
CA VAL A 22 -8.18 15.10 4.44
C VAL A 22 -7.89 16.57 4.72
N ALA A 23 -7.79 16.93 5.99
CA ALA A 23 -7.66 18.34 6.39
C ALA A 23 -6.20 18.80 6.44
N ASP A 24 -5.36 18.01 7.10
CA ASP A 24 -3.91 18.23 7.21
C ASP A 24 -3.27 16.89 7.63
N THR A 25 -2.31 16.44 6.84
CA THR A 25 -1.61 15.20 7.13
C THR A 25 -0.16 15.30 6.71
N SER A 26 0.74 15.01 7.65
CA SER A 26 2.18 15.03 7.42
C SER A 26 2.84 13.80 8.02
N PHE A 27 3.67 13.10 7.23
CA PHE A 27 4.47 11.97 7.67
C PHE A 27 5.64 11.71 6.73
N GLN A 28 6.59 10.94 7.20
CA GLN A 28 7.76 10.53 6.44
C GLN A 28 8.01 9.04 6.63
N VAL A 29 8.40 8.39 5.54
CA VAL A 29 8.81 6.99 5.50
C VAL A 29 10.20 6.92 4.91
N GLU A 30 11.14 6.40 5.69
CA GLU A 30 12.51 6.22 5.25
C GLU A 30 12.60 5.18 4.11
N PRO A 31 13.65 5.25 3.27
CA PRO A 31 13.89 4.23 2.26
C PRO A 31 13.90 2.82 2.84
N GLY A 32 13.06 1.91 2.29
CA GLY A 32 12.89 0.54 2.78
C GLY A 32 12.05 0.41 4.06
N GLY A 33 11.62 1.52 4.67
CA GLY A 33 10.77 1.54 5.85
C GLY A 33 9.30 1.20 5.55
N SER A 34 8.50 1.07 6.61
CA SER A 34 7.07 0.78 6.51
C SER A 34 6.24 1.68 7.42
N PHE A 35 5.11 2.15 6.91
CA PHE A 35 4.24 3.10 7.59
C PHE A 35 2.77 2.71 7.44
N GLY A 36 2.03 2.68 8.55
CA GLY A 36 0.61 2.35 8.59
C GLY A 36 -0.30 3.56 8.73
N LEU A 37 -1.45 3.52 8.09
CA LEU A 37 -2.55 4.46 8.29
C LEU A 37 -3.73 3.67 8.85
N VAL A 38 -4.18 3.99 10.07
CA VAL A 38 -5.26 3.29 10.76
C VAL A 38 -6.37 4.26 11.18
N GLY A 39 -7.56 3.73 11.42
CA GLY A 39 -8.74 4.50 11.83
C GLY A 39 -10.02 3.92 11.25
N GLU A 40 -11.18 4.45 11.66
CA GLU A 40 -12.49 4.01 11.19
C GLU A 40 -12.68 4.18 9.68
N SER A 41 -13.67 3.48 9.12
CA SER A 41 -14.10 3.68 7.73
C SER A 41 -14.49 5.16 7.51
N GLY A 42 -14.10 5.72 6.37
CA GLY A 42 -14.35 7.13 6.07
C GLY A 42 -13.42 8.14 6.76
N SER A 43 -12.40 7.71 7.53
CA SER A 43 -11.46 8.64 8.18
C SER A 43 -10.45 9.31 7.23
N GLY A 44 -10.45 8.99 5.94
CA GLY A 44 -9.59 9.62 4.93
C GLY A 44 -8.36 8.82 4.51
N LYS A 45 -8.10 7.65 5.07
CA LYS A 45 -6.87 6.82 4.82
C LYS A 45 -6.62 6.51 3.35
N SER A 46 -7.59 5.90 2.68
CA SER A 46 -7.48 5.57 1.25
C SER A 46 -7.37 6.83 0.38
N THR A 47 -7.94 7.95 0.83
CA THR A 47 -7.81 9.24 0.16
C THR A 47 -6.37 9.74 0.21
N VAL A 48 -5.65 9.54 1.33
CA VAL A 48 -4.21 9.85 1.44
C VAL A 48 -3.41 9.04 0.42
N LEU A 49 -3.62 7.70 0.32
CA LEU A 49 -2.92 6.88 -0.67
C LEU A 49 -3.22 7.32 -2.11
N ARG A 50 -4.49 7.59 -2.41
CA ARG A 50 -4.90 8.09 -3.74
C ARG A 50 -4.26 9.44 -4.08
N ALA A 51 -4.14 10.33 -3.11
CA ALA A 51 -3.48 11.61 -3.30
C ALA A 51 -1.97 11.45 -3.57
N ILE A 52 -1.29 10.54 -2.87
CA ILE A 52 0.12 10.21 -3.13
C ILE A 52 0.31 9.71 -4.57
N CYS A 53 -0.58 8.86 -5.08
CA CYS A 53 -0.56 8.37 -6.47
C CYS A 53 -0.96 9.40 -7.51
N GLY A 54 -1.47 10.58 -7.10
CA GLY A 54 -2.07 11.56 -8.02
C GLY A 54 -3.44 11.14 -8.56
N LEU A 55 -4.16 10.28 -7.83
CA LEU A 55 -5.52 9.82 -8.14
C LEU A 55 -6.60 10.61 -7.37
N ALA A 56 -6.20 11.49 -6.46
CA ALA A 56 -7.06 12.45 -5.77
C ALA A 56 -6.48 13.86 -5.90
N PRO A 57 -7.32 14.91 -6.00
CA PRO A 57 -6.85 16.27 -6.15
C PRO A 57 -6.19 16.76 -4.86
N LEU A 58 -4.98 17.32 -4.98
CA LEU A 58 -4.31 18.01 -3.88
C LEU A 58 -4.85 19.44 -3.79
N ALA A 59 -5.53 19.77 -2.69
CA ALA A 59 -5.96 21.12 -2.39
C ALA A 59 -4.82 21.95 -1.77
N ALA A 60 -3.94 21.30 -0.98
CA ALA A 60 -2.73 21.88 -0.43
C ALA A 60 -1.72 20.79 -0.06
N GLY A 61 -0.50 21.19 0.29
CA GLY A 61 0.57 20.31 0.70
C GLY A 61 1.43 19.79 -0.44
N SER A 62 2.32 18.86 -0.12
CA SER A 62 3.23 18.26 -1.09
C SER A 62 3.52 16.79 -0.80
N VAL A 63 3.84 16.06 -1.87
CA VAL A 63 4.33 14.70 -1.84
C VAL A 63 5.71 14.69 -2.50
N GLN A 64 6.71 14.17 -1.83
CA GLN A 64 8.09 14.15 -2.30
C GLN A 64 8.70 12.76 -2.10
N LEU A 65 9.50 12.33 -3.08
CA LEU A 65 10.33 11.14 -2.93
C LEU A 65 11.62 11.53 -2.18
N LEU A 66 12.06 10.66 -1.28
CA LEU A 66 13.30 10.81 -0.52
C LEU A 66 14.34 9.83 -1.05
N GLY A 67 15.53 10.30 -1.38
CA GLY A 67 16.65 9.48 -1.79
C GLY A 67 17.98 10.19 -1.58
N GLU A 68 19.09 9.46 -1.48
CA GLU A 68 20.41 10.04 -1.26
C GLU A 68 20.80 11.10 -2.31
N ALA A 69 20.35 10.93 -3.55
CA ALA A 69 20.59 11.90 -4.62
C ALA A 69 19.91 13.26 -4.36
N ALA A 70 18.74 13.26 -3.70
CA ALA A 70 18.04 14.49 -3.35
C ALA A 70 18.69 15.22 -2.16
N GLN A 71 19.28 14.47 -1.23
CA GLN A 71 19.96 15.04 -0.06
C GLN A 71 21.34 15.63 -0.37
N ALA A 72 22.05 15.05 -1.36
CA ALA A 72 23.40 15.47 -1.73
C ALA A 72 23.46 16.59 -2.79
N GLY A 73 22.34 17.00 -3.39
CA GLY A 73 22.32 18.01 -4.46
C GLY A 73 23.04 17.61 -5.76
N ALA A 74 23.51 16.37 -5.87
CA ALA A 74 24.43 15.92 -6.94
C ALA A 74 23.84 14.85 -7.87
N GLY A 75 22.54 14.48 -7.70
CA GLY A 75 21.86 13.44 -8.50
C GLY A 75 20.76 13.98 -9.42
N PRO A 76 20.25 13.16 -10.37
CA PRO A 76 19.09 13.56 -11.15
C PRO A 76 17.90 13.84 -10.23
N ALA A 77 17.17 14.92 -10.50
CA ALA A 77 15.99 15.30 -9.73
C ALA A 77 14.98 14.14 -9.66
N LEU A 78 14.46 13.86 -8.47
CA LEU A 78 13.46 12.82 -8.30
C LEU A 78 12.17 13.17 -9.07
N PRO A 79 11.46 12.18 -9.63
CA PRO A 79 10.28 12.42 -10.44
C PRO A 79 9.18 13.14 -9.66
N ARG A 80 8.49 14.07 -10.33
CA ARG A 80 7.35 14.79 -9.73
C ARG A 80 6.14 13.86 -9.60
N PRO A 81 5.33 14.00 -8.53
CA PRO A 81 4.08 13.25 -8.35
C PRO A 81 3.19 13.31 -9.61
N GLY A 82 2.58 12.18 -9.97
CA GLY A 82 1.72 12.07 -11.14
C GLY A 82 2.42 11.95 -12.49
N SER A 83 3.73 12.18 -12.58
CA SER A 83 4.49 11.95 -13.82
C SER A 83 4.64 10.46 -14.14
N LYS A 84 4.87 10.12 -15.43
CA LYS A 84 5.09 8.72 -15.84
C LYS A 84 6.28 8.06 -15.11
N PRO A 85 7.43 8.71 -14.91
CA PRO A 85 8.51 8.18 -14.10
C PRO A 85 8.13 7.99 -12.63
N PHE A 86 7.34 8.91 -12.02
CA PHE A 86 6.83 8.76 -10.66
C PHE A 86 5.96 7.51 -10.53
N ARG A 87 5.01 7.32 -11.46
CA ARG A 87 4.11 6.15 -11.47
C ARG A 87 4.84 4.82 -11.66
N ARG A 88 6.04 4.81 -12.25
CA ARG A 88 6.88 3.61 -12.29
C ARG A 88 7.47 3.29 -10.91
N LEU A 89 7.86 4.31 -10.14
CA LEU A 89 8.49 4.13 -8.83
C LEU A 89 7.47 3.89 -7.71
N VAL A 90 6.26 4.44 -7.85
CA VAL A 90 5.19 4.36 -6.83
C VAL A 90 4.01 3.61 -7.43
N GLN A 91 3.74 2.43 -6.90
CA GLN A 91 2.63 1.59 -7.33
C GLN A 91 1.64 1.35 -6.19
N MET A 92 0.40 1.04 -6.53
CA MET A 92 -0.68 0.85 -5.56
C MET A 92 -1.38 -0.49 -5.78
N VAL A 93 -1.59 -1.21 -4.69
CA VAL A 93 -2.48 -2.37 -4.61
C VAL A 93 -3.79 -1.88 -3.99
N PHE A 94 -4.89 -2.04 -4.72
CA PHE A 94 -6.21 -1.58 -4.32
C PHE A 94 -6.92 -2.60 -3.44
N GLN A 95 -7.87 -2.13 -2.65
CA GLN A 95 -8.69 -2.91 -1.71
C GLN A 95 -9.48 -4.03 -2.39
N ASP A 96 -10.06 -3.74 -3.56
CA ASP A 96 -10.86 -4.70 -4.31
C ASP A 96 -10.08 -5.27 -5.50
N PRO A 97 -9.59 -6.52 -5.41
CA PRO A 97 -8.90 -7.17 -6.52
C PRO A 97 -9.84 -7.46 -7.70
N TYR A 98 -11.17 -7.60 -7.48
CA TYR A 98 -12.14 -7.78 -8.56
C TYR A 98 -12.27 -6.53 -9.42
N GLY A 99 -12.46 -5.37 -8.80
CA GLY A 99 -12.57 -4.10 -9.51
C GLY A 99 -11.24 -3.64 -10.12
N SER A 100 -10.12 -4.15 -9.61
CA SER A 100 -8.79 -3.76 -10.09
C SER A 100 -8.29 -4.57 -11.29
N LEU A 101 -8.78 -5.79 -11.50
CA LEU A 101 -8.38 -6.67 -12.61
C LEU A 101 -9.44 -6.65 -13.71
N HIS A 102 -9.05 -6.43 -14.96
CA HIS A 102 -9.99 -6.39 -16.09
C HIS A 102 -10.62 -7.78 -16.32
N PRO A 103 -11.96 -7.95 -16.15
CA PRO A 103 -12.59 -9.28 -16.09
C PRO A 103 -12.53 -10.09 -17.39
N ARG A 104 -12.31 -9.42 -18.53
CA ARG A 104 -12.25 -10.03 -19.87
C ARG A 104 -10.83 -10.18 -20.42
N GLN A 105 -9.82 -9.91 -19.61
CA GLN A 105 -8.42 -10.11 -19.97
C GLN A 105 -7.84 -11.29 -19.21
N THR A 106 -6.93 -12.01 -19.87
CA THR A 106 -6.12 -13.05 -19.19
C THR A 106 -5.10 -12.38 -18.25
N VAL A 107 -4.60 -13.13 -17.28
CA VAL A 107 -3.52 -12.71 -16.39
C VAL A 107 -2.33 -12.18 -17.18
N ASP A 108 -1.94 -12.86 -18.24
CA ASP A 108 -0.85 -12.45 -19.13
C ASP A 108 -1.07 -11.02 -19.67
N ARG A 109 -2.26 -10.74 -20.20
CA ARG A 109 -2.60 -9.40 -20.70
C ARG A 109 -2.64 -8.33 -19.61
N ILE A 110 -3.19 -8.68 -18.44
CA ILE A 110 -3.24 -7.78 -17.29
C ILE A 110 -1.83 -7.39 -16.83
N LEU A 111 -0.89 -8.33 -16.85
CA LEU A 111 0.50 -8.09 -16.47
C LEU A 111 1.31 -7.41 -17.59
N ALA A 112 0.99 -7.65 -18.87
CA ALA A 112 1.65 -7.01 -20.01
C ALA A 112 1.28 -5.53 -20.14
N GLU A 113 0.09 -5.10 -19.73
CA GLU A 113 -0.41 -3.74 -19.92
C GLU A 113 0.51 -2.66 -19.28
N PRO A 114 0.92 -2.76 -18.01
CA PRO A 114 1.87 -1.80 -17.42
C PRO A 114 3.21 -1.75 -18.15
N LEU A 115 3.72 -2.91 -18.60
CA LEU A 115 4.99 -2.99 -19.34
C LEU A 115 4.88 -2.25 -20.67
N ALA A 116 3.78 -2.43 -21.43
CA ALA A 116 3.53 -1.73 -22.68
C ALA A 116 3.40 -0.21 -22.47
N ILE A 117 2.66 0.24 -21.44
CA ILE A 117 2.53 1.66 -21.09
C ILE A 117 3.89 2.28 -20.82
N HIS A 118 4.75 1.58 -20.09
CA HIS A 118 6.08 2.05 -19.70
C HIS A 118 7.17 1.71 -20.72
N GLN A 119 6.83 1.08 -21.86
CA GLN A 119 7.75 0.70 -22.93
C GLN A 119 8.94 -0.13 -22.40
N MET A 120 8.62 -1.13 -21.58
CA MET A 120 9.61 -2.03 -21.00
C MET A 120 9.78 -3.26 -21.88
N ASP A 121 11.02 -3.62 -22.14
CA ASP A 121 11.39 -4.83 -22.87
C ASP A 121 11.23 -6.10 -22.03
N ASP A 122 11.41 -7.27 -22.66
CA ASP A 122 11.39 -8.59 -22.04
C ASP A 122 10.08 -8.90 -21.28
N ALA A 123 8.93 -8.50 -21.84
CA ALA A 123 7.63 -8.63 -21.20
C ALA A 123 7.35 -10.07 -20.74
N GLU A 124 7.67 -11.07 -21.55
CA GLU A 124 7.45 -12.50 -21.21
C GLU A 124 8.22 -12.90 -19.96
N ALA A 125 9.53 -12.67 -19.95
CA ALA A 125 10.38 -13.00 -18.80
C ALA A 125 9.99 -12.23 -17.52
N ARG A 126 9.49 -10.99 -17.67
CA ARG A 126 9.00 -10.20 -16.54
C ARG A 126 7.70 -10.75 -15.98
N ILE A 127 6.77 -11.17 -16.83
CA ILE A 127 5.50 -11.78 -16.43
C ILE A 127 5.76 -13.08 -15.68
N GLU A 128 6.63 -13.95 -16.19
CA GLU A 128 6.99 -15.22 -15.53
C GLU A 128 7.59 -14.96 -14.15
N ARG A 129 8.57 -14.09 -14.05
CA ARG A 129 9.18 -13.71 -12.75
C ARG A 129 8.15 -13.12 -11.78
N ALA A 130 7.26 -12.24 -12.24
CA ALA A 130 6.25 -11.64 -11.38
C ALA A 130 5.25 -12.66 -10.84
N LEU A 131 4.89 -13.69 -11.64
CA LEU A 131 4.03 -14.79 -11.19
C LEU A 131 4.74 -15.71 -10.20
N ASP A 132 6.00 -16.02 -10.44
CA ASP A 132 6.80 -16.84 -9.52
C ASP A 132 7.02 -16.14 -8.18
N GLU A 133 7.27 -14.84 -8.19
CA GLU A 133 7.46 -14.03 -6.97
C GLU A 133 6.23 -14.00 -6.07
N VAL A 134 5.03 -14.07 -6.64
CA VAL A 134 3.80 -14.16 -5.86
C VAL A 134 3.34 -15.60 -5.61
N GLY A 135 4.17 -16.61 -5.96
CA GLY A 135 3.94 -18.03 -5.70
C GLY A 135 2.82 -18.65 -6.54
N LEU A 136 2.57 -18.14 -7.76
CA LEU A 136 1.54 -18.67 -8.64
C LEU A 136 2.09 -19.53 -9.80
N GLY A 137 3.29 -19.21 -10.29
CA GLY A 137 3.89 -19.88 -11.44
C GLY A 137 3.21 -19.58 -12.80
N THR A 138 3.85 -20.05 -13.88
CA THR A 138 3.47 -19.70 -15.27
C THR A 138 2.13 -20.30 -15.72
N GLY A 139 1.66 -21.38 -15.09
CA GLY A 139 0.37 -22.02 -15.40
C GLY A 139 -0.86 -21.12 -15.20
N TYR A 140 -0.69 -19.95 -14.56
CA TYR A 140 -1.75 -18.98 -14.35
C TYR A 140 -1.86 -17.93 -15.46
N ARG A 141 -0.89 -17.81 -16.36
CA ARG A 141 -0.81 -16.77 -17.40
C ARG A 141 -2.09 -16.63 -18.23
N PHE A 142 -2.68 -17.75 -18.65
CA PHE A 142 -3.81 -17.75 -19.57
C PHE A 142 -5.17 -17.87 -18.89
N ARG A 143 -5.21 -17.84 -17.56
CA ARG A 143 -6.46 -17.79 -16.79
C ARG A 143 -7.08 -16.41 -16.79
N TYR A 144 -8.41 -16.38 -16.70
CA TYR A 144 -9.18 -15.14 -16.49
C TYR A 144 -9.42 -14.90 -15.00
N PRO A 145 -9.66 -13.66 -14.54
CA PRO A 145 -9.91 -13.35 -13.13
C PRO A 145 -11.05 -14.20 -12.50
N HIS A 146 -12.11 -14.50 -13.24
CA HIS A 146 -13.22 -15.32 -12.74
C HIS A 146 -12.83 -16.80 -12.48
N GLN A 147 -11.71 -17.27 -13.01
CA GLN A 147 -11.18 -18.62 -12.80
C GLN A 147 -10.22 -18.72 -11.60
N LEU A 148 -10.04 -17.61 -10.86
CA LEU A 148 -9.10 -17.50 -9.75
C LEU A 148 -9.85 -17.39 -8.42
N SER A 149 -9.28 -17.94 -7.34
CA SER A 149 -9.74 -17.67 -5.97
C SER A 149 -9.48 -16.21 -5.57
N GLY A 150 -10.07 -15.75 -4.47
CA GLY A 150 -9.84 -14.40 -3.92
C GLY A 150 -8.36 -14.13 -3.67
N GLY A 151 -7.67 -15.04 -2.98
CA GLY A 151 -6.24 -14.94 -2.71
C GLY A 151 -5.36 -14.97 -3.97
N GLN A 152 -5.73 -15.77 -4.97
CA GLN A 152 -5.02 -15.80 -6.26
C GLN A 152 -5.19 -14.49 -7.02
N ARG A 153 -6.38 -13.87 -7.02
CA ARG A 153 -6.60 -12.54 -7.60
C ARG A 153 -5.79 -11.48 -6.89
N GLN A 154 -5.74 -11.53 -5.57
CA GLN A 154 -4.92 -10.60 -4.79
C GLN A 154 -3.43 -10.74 -5.14
N ARG A 155 -2.92 -11.96 -5.27
CA ARG A 155 -1.54 -12.21 -5.70
C ARG A 155 -1.28 -11.68 -7.11
N ILE A 156 -2.24 -11.77 -8.05
CA ILE A 156 -2.12 -11.16 -9.39
C ILE A 156 -2.13 -9.63 -9.30
N ALA A 157 -2.96 -9.02 -8.44
CA ALA A 157 -2.96 -7.57 -8.25
C ALA A 157 -1.62 -7.07 -7.68
N ILE A 158 -1.02 -7.84 -6.76
CA ILE A 158 0.33 -7.58 -6.23
C ILE A 158 1.38 -7.74 -7.35
N ALA A 159 1.33 -8.84 -8.13
CA ALA A 159 2.26 -9.06 -9.25
C ALA A 159 2.21 -7.92 -10.27
N ARG A 160 0.99 -7.42 -10.59
CA ARG A 160 0.79 -6.28 -11.51
C ARG A 160 1.45 -5.00 -10.97
N ALA A 161 1.35 -4.73 -9.68
CA ALA A 161 2.01 -3.59 -9.07
C ALA A 161 3.55 -3.75 -9.06
N LEU A 162 4.05 -4.96 -8.86
CA LEU A 162 5.48 -5.25 -8.77
C LEU A 162 6.20 -5.35 -10.11
N ILE A 163 5.47 -5.57 -11.23
CA ILE A 163 6.07 -5.86 -12.55
C ILE A 163 6.88 -4.69 -13.12
N LEU A 164 6.57 -3.45 -12.68
CA LEU A 164 7.31 -2.24 -13.02
C LEU A 164 8.58 -2.04 -12.17
N GLU A 165 8.86 -2.96 -11.24
CA GLU A 165 9.96 -2.88 -10.29
C GLU A 165 9.91 -1.57 -9.48
N PRO A 166 8.77 -1.28 -8.78
CA PRO A 166 8.61 -0.07 -8.00
C PRO A 166 9.57 -0.05 -6.82
N GLN A 167 9.75 1.11 -6.22
CA GLN A 167 10.49 1.29 -4.97
C GLN A 167 9.56 1.58 -3.78
N ILE A 168 8.37 2.09 -4.08
CA ILE A 168 7.33 2.35 -3.07
C ILE A 168 6.08 1.58 -3.46
N LEU A 169 5.51 0.84 -2.50
CA LEU A 169 4.25 0.14 -2.66
C LEU A 169 3.23 0.67 -1.67
N LEU A 170 2.13 1.20 -2.20
CA LEU A 170 0.99 1.67 -1.44
C LEU A 170 -0.04 0.54 -1.38
N LEU A 171 -0.49 0.18 -0.17
CA LEU A 171 -1.35 -0.97 0.09
C LEU A 171 -2.67 -0.47 0.71
N ASP A 172 -3.74 -0.44 -0.07
CA ASP A 172 -5.06 -0.03 0.41
C ASP A 172 -5.86 -1.26 0.81
N GLU A 173 -5.88 -1.57 2.11
CA GLU A 173 -6.56 -2.74 2.69
C GLU A 173 -6.33 -4.06 1.92
N PRO A 174 -5.08 -4.48 1.70
CA PRO A 174 -4.75 -5.51 0.72
C PRO A 174 -5.29 -6.91 1.05
N THR A 175 -5.90 -7.12 2.21
CA THR A 175 -6.38 -8.42 2.68
C THR A 175 -7.80 -8.40 3.24
N SER A 176 -8.50 -7.26 3.19
CA SER A 176 -9.81 -7.08 3.84
C SER A 176 -10.93 -7.98 3.26
N ALA A 177 -10.79 -8.43 2.02
CA ALA A 177 -11.76 -9.29 1.33
C ALA A 177 -11.39 -10.78 1.36
N LEU A 178 -10.40 -11.18 2.18
CA LEU A 178 -9.87 -12.54 2.24
C LEU A 178 -10.23 -13.20 3.58
N ASP A 179 -10.37 -14.52 3.57
CA ASP A 179 -10.45 -15.30 4.81
C ASP A 179 -9.13 -15.26 5.59
N ALA A 180 -9.18 -15.56 6.89
CA ALA A 180 -8.05 -15.37 7.80
C ALA A 180 -6.79 -16.17 7.42
N SER A 181 -6.94 -17.37 6.83
CA SER A 181 -5.79 -18.18 6.43
C SER A 181 -5.10 -17.60 5.21
N VAL A 182 -5.86 -17.22 4.19
CA VAL A 182 -5.35 -16.60 2.96
C VAL A 182 -4.81 -15.19 3.25
N GLN A 183 -5.43 -14.45 4.19
CA GLN A 183 -4.92 -13.18 4.67
C GLN A 183 -3.49 -13.32 5.21
N ALA A 184 -3.25 -14.28 6.11
CA ALA A 184 -1.93 -14.52 6.68
C ALA A 184 -0.88 -14.84 5.58
N GLU A 185 -1.24 -15.67 4.60
CA GLU A 185 -0.35 -15.98 3.48
C GLU A 185 0.02 -14.75 2.65
N VAL A 186 -0.96 -13.87 2.34
CA VAL A 186 -0.71 -12.66 1.56
C VAL A 186 0.13 -11.65 2.36
N LEU A 187 -0.10 -11.53 3.67
CA LEU A 187 0.71 -10.65 4.53
C LEU A 187 2.17 -11.11 4.62
N ASN A 188 2.39 -12.42 4.80
CA ASN A 188 3.74 -12.99 4.80
C ASN A 188 4.44 -12.79 3.44
N LEU A 189 3.71 -12.96 2.33
CA LEU A 189 4.22 -12.67 0.99
C LEU A 189 4.66 -11.21 0.86
N LEU A 190 3.83 -10.25 1.31
CA LEU A 190 4.14 -8.82 1.25
C LEU A 190 5.37 -8.47 2.10
N GLU A 191 5.50 -9.04 3.30
CA GLU A 191 6.67 -8.82 4.16
C GLU A 191 7.95 -9.36 3.51
N ASP A 192 7.90 -10.57 2.96
CA ASP A 192 9.03 -11.19 2.28
C ASP A 192 9.45 -10.40 1.02
N LEU A 193 8.47 -9.94 0.22
CA LEU A 193 8.74 -9.06 -0.92
C LEU A 193 9.37 -7.73 -0.49
N ARG A 194 8.88 -7.10 0.60
CA ARG A 194 9.46 -5.87 1.14
C ARG A 194 10.92 -6.06 1.49
N ARG A 195 11.23 -7.11 2.24
CA ARG A 195 12.61 -7.41 2.68
C ARG A 195 13.54 -7.73 1.50
N ARG A 196 13.12 -8.63 0.60
CA ARG A 196 13.95 -9.06 -0.54
C ARG A 196 14.23 -7.95 -1.54
N ARG A 197 13.26 -7.06 -1.79
CA ARG A 197 13.38 -5.98 -2.78
C ARG A 197 13.76 -4.63 -2.19
N GLY A 198 13.80 -4.50 -0.86
CA GLY A 198 14.05 -3.22 -0.18
C GLY A 198 12.93 -2.19 -0.42
N LEU A 199 11.67 -2.64 -0.50
CA LEU A 199 10.52 -1.78 -0.81
C LEU A 199 10.16 -0.90 0.37
N THR A 200 9.83 0.35 0.09
CA THR A 200 9.16 1.23 1.06
C THR A 200 7.65 1.00 1.00
N PHE A 201 7.01 0.77 2.16
CA PHE A 201 5.58 0.50 2.25
C PHE A 201 4.82 1.65 2.91
N VAL A 202 3.65 1.99 2.35
CA VAL A 202 2.60 2.73 3.05
C VAL A 202 1.32 1.90 2.97
N MET A 203 0.79 1.49 4.12
CA MET A 203 -0.34 0.58 4.21
C MET A 203 -1.54 1.23 4.90
N VAL A 204 -2.70 1.05 4.36
CA VAL A 204 -3.99 1.31 5.02
C VAL A 204 -4.57 -0.02 5.49
N SER A 205 -4.99 -0.08 6.73
CA SER A 205 -5.79 -1.18 7.27
C SER A 205 -6.69 -0.68 8.40
N HIS A 206 -7.81 -1.34 8.59
CA HIS A 206 -8.65 -1.20 9.79
C HIS A 206 -8.28 -2.26 10.85
N ASP A 207 -7.50 -3.28 10.50
CA ASP A 207 -6.99 -4.29 11.43
C ASP A 207 -5.63 -3.85 12.00
N LEU A 208 -5.63 -3.49 13.29
CA LEU A 208 -4.42 -3.07 14.01
C LEU A 208 -3.36 -4.17 14.08
N ALA A 209 -3.76 -5.45 14.16
CA ALA A 209 -2.81 -6.55 14.22
C ALA A 209 -2.01 -6.67 12.93
N VAL A 210 -2.65 -6.45 11.78
CA VAL A 210 -2.00 -6.41 10.46
C VAL A 210 -0.97 -5.29 10.40
N VAL A 211 -1.34 -4.10 10.86
CA VAL A 211 -0.43 -2.93 10.82
C VAL A 211 0.73 -3.08 11.78
N ILE A 212 0.51 -3.58 13.00
CA ILE A 212 1.58 -3.87 13.97
C ILE A 212 2.58 -4.89 13.41
N HIS A 213 2.09 -5.87 12.65
CA HIS A 213 2.94 -6.91 12.06
C HIS A 213 3.83 -6.38 10.92
N LEU A 214 3.29 -5.52 10.04
CA LEU A 214 3.97 -5.10 8.79
C LEU A 214 4.61 -3.72 8.86
N CYS A 215 4.17 -2.84 9.77
CA CYS A 215 4.60 -1.45 9.82
C CYS A 215 5.43 -1.16 11.07
N GLU A 216 6.46 -0.34 10.92
CA GLU A 216 7.33 0.11 12.01
C GLU A 216 6.70 1.27 12.79
N ARG A 217 6.02 2.15 12.07
CA ARG A 217 5.32 3.33 12.60
C ARG A 217 3.95 3.44 11.95
N LEU A 218 3.05 4.10 12.65
CA LEU A 218 1.70 4.31 12.12
C LEU A 218 1.13 5.67 12.54
N MET A 219 0.16 6.09 11.77
CA MET A 219 -0.66 7.26 12.03
C MET A 219 -2.10 6.86 12.24
N VAL A 220 -2.69 7.32 13.31
CA VAL A 220 -4.11 7.18 13.60
C VAL A 220 -4.85 8.37 13.02
N MET A 221 -5.88 8.09 12.21
CA MET A 221 -6.69 9.11 11.55
C MET A 221 -8.14 9.06 12.02
N GLN A 222 -8.72 10.24 12.25
CA GLN A 222 -10.14 10.40 12.55
C GLN A 222 -10.70 11.61 11.79
N ARG A 223 -11.79 11.42 11.04
CA ARG A 223 -12.51 12.50 10.32
C ARG A 223 -11.59 13.40 9.48
N GLY A 224 -10.68 12.78 8.73
CA GLY A 224 -9.76 13.49 7.84
C GLY A 224 -8.57 14.15 8.53
N GLN A 225 -8.37 13.94 9.83
CA GLN A 225 -7.28 14.52 10.61
C GLN A 225 -6.38 13.44 11.19
N THR A 226 -5.09 13.77 11.33
CA THR A 226 -4.13 12.98 12.11
C THR A 226 -4.39 13.23 13.60
N VAL A 227 -4.66 12.19 14.38
CA VAL A 227 -4.88 12.31 15.83
C VAL A 227 -3.68 11.85 16.65
N GLU A 228 -2.91 10.88 16.13
CA GLU A 228 -1.72 10.39 16.82
C GLU A 228 -0.73 9.74 15.85
N LEU A 229 0.56 9.93 16.10
CA LEU A 229 1.66 9.20 15.47
C LEU A 229 2.30 8.30 16.52
N VAL A 230 2.38 7.01 16.27
CA VAL A 230 2.86 6.03 17.25
C VAL A 230 3.72 4.96 16.58
N SER A 231 4.67 4.39 17.32
CA SER A 231 5.40 3.20 16.86
C SER A 231 4.54 1.95 17.04
N SER A 232 4.76 0.92 16.20
CA SER A 232 4.07 -0.37 16.37
C SER A 232 4.38 -1.01 17.71
N ALA A 233 5.60 -0.83 18.24
CA ALA A 233 5.99 -1.30 19.55
C ALA A 233 5.22 -0.61 20.69
N ASP A 234 5.00 0.70 20.61
CA ASP A 234 4.22 1.44 21.60
C ASP A 234 2.75 1.08 21.53
N LEU A 235 2.20 0.93 20.32
CA LEU A 235 0.83 0.48 20.13
C LEU A 235 0.63 -0.95 20.72
N ALA A 236 1.52 -1.89 20.40
CA ALA A 236 1.47 -3.25 20.94
C ALA A 236 1.58 -3.29 22.48
N ALA A 237 2.33 -2.37 23.06
CA ALA A 237 2.48 -2.22 24.51
C ALA A 237 1.39 -1.34 25.15
N SER A 238 0.35 -0.94 24.40
CA SER A 238 -0.73 -0.04 24.84
C SER A 238 -0.24 1.32 25.37
N ARG A 239 0.92 1.76 24.91
CA ARG A 239 1.48 3.08 25.25
C ARG A 239 1.02 4.13 24.24
N VAL A 240 -0.24 4.50 24.33
CA VAL A 240 -0.89 5.50 23.49
C VAL A 240 -1.45 6.64 24.33
N SER A 241 -1.42 7.86 23.80
CA SER A 241 -1.85 9.06 24.53
C SER A 241 -3.28 9.48 24.19
N HIS A 242 -3.69 9.35 22.92
CA HIS A 242 -4.95 9.87 22.46
C HIS A 242 -6.13 8.94 22.83
N PRO A 243 -7.25 9.46 23.41
CA PRO A 243 -8.41 8.65 23.80
C PRO A 243 -9.00 7.83 22.62
N TYR A 244 -9.05 8.42 21.42
CA TYR A 244 -9.55 7.73 20.24
C TYR A 244 -8.70 6.50 19.87
N THR A 245 -7.37 6.60 20.01
CA THR A 245 -6.46 5.46 19.76
C THR A 245 -6.73 4.33 20.74
N ARG A 246 -6.96 4.65 22.02
CA ARG A 246 -7.33 3.66 23.05
C ARG A 246 -8.65 2.96 22.71
N ASN A 247 -9.69 3.73 22.37
CA ASN A 247 -10.99 3.17 21.98
C ASN A 247 -10.88 2.27 20.73
N LEU A 248 -10.04 2.66 19.75
CA LEU A 248 -9.80 1.86 18.56
C LEU A 248 -9.13 0.52 18.90
N MET A 249 -8.18 0.52 19.83
CA MET A 249 -7.52 -0.70 20.33
C MET A 249 -8.49 -1.60 21.11
N GLU A 250 -9.31 -1.03 21.97
CA GLU A 250 -10.30 -1.78 22.76
C GLU A 250 -11.34 -2.44 21.82
N ALA A 251 -11.80 -1.73 20.79
CA ALA A 251 -12.71 -2.28 19.79
C ALA A 251 -12.08 -3.46 19.02
N SER A 252 -10.79 -3.36 18.67
CA SER A 252 -10.05 -4.43 17.98
C SER A 252 -9.83 -5.67 18.88
N THR A 253 -9.62 -5.49 20.18
CA THR A 253 -9.42 -6.60 21.14
C THR A 253 -10.74 -7.20 21.60
N GLY A 254 -11.81 -6.43 21.71
CA GLY A 254 -13.16 -6.88 22.08
C GLY A 254 -13.76 -7.87 21.08
N PHE A 255 -13.47 -7.72 19.79
CA PHE A 255 -13.90 -8.67 18.76
C PHE A 255 -13.24 -10.06 18.89
N ARG A 256 -12.07 -10.17 19.55
CA ARG A 256 -11.41 -11.46 19.81
C ARG A 256 -11.97 -12.19 21.05
N ARG A 257 -12.58 -11.48 22.01
CA ARG A 257 -13.10 -12.08 23.26
C ARG A 257 -14.46 -12.73 23.14
N THR A 258 -15.25 -12.44 22.11
CA THR A 258 -16.58 -13.05 21.90
C THR A 258 -16.55 -14.39 21.15
N GLY A 259 -15.38 -14.88 20.76
CA GLY A 259 -15.17 -16.17 20.08
C GLY A 259 -14.67 -17.33 20.97
N GLU A 260 -14.39 -17.08 22.25
CA GLU A 260 -14.06 -18.14 23.24
C GLU A 260 -15.24 -18.34 24.19
N SER A 261 -16.15 -19.21 23.80
CA SER A 261 -17.04 -19.87 24.76
C SER A 261 -16.57 -21.30 24.99
N PRO A 262 -16.68 -21.82 26.24
CA PRO A 262 -16.00 -23.01 26.76
C PRO A 262 -16.42 -24.31 26.09
#